data_72ce678bdd15d7b5f5ffcbef14f2dc2e
#
_entry.id   72ce678bdd15d7b5f5ffcbef14f2dc2e
#
_cell.length_a   1.000
_cell.length_b   1.000
_cell.length_c   1.000
_cell.angle_alpha   90.00
_cell.angle_beta   90.00
_cell.angle_gamma   90.00
#
_symmetry.space_group_name_H-M   'P 1'
#
loop_
_entity.id
_entity.type
_entity.pdbx_description
1 polymer ?
#
loop_
_entity_poly.entity_id
_entity_poly.type
_entity_poly.pdbx_seq_one_letter_code
_entity_poly.pdbx_strand_id
1 'polypeptide(L)'
;MVIYHLQFEKIGTKIQKNLHMSKKMCTFARFFGFSDPQDRKKYNKHNMTKAELINEIAIKTGYDKRTIGLIVESAIDNVKGSLVKGEPIYLRGFGSFILKTRKAKVARNIRAKSTVDVPEHSIPYFKASNEFKDMVRTVKGK
;
A
#
# COMPACT_ATOMS: atom_id res chain seq x y z
N MET A 1 3.21 -26.72 -35.95
CA MET A 1 3.27 -25.91 -34.74
C MET A 1 1.92 -25.81 -33.99
N VAL A 2 1.01 -26.76 -34.16
CA VAL A 2 -0.36 -26.75 -33.60
C VAL A 2 -0.58 -27.90 -32.60
N ILE A 3 0.34 -28.85 -32.50
CA ILE A 3 0.18 -30.07 -31.69
C ILE A 3 0.53 -29.87 -30.21
N TYR A 4 1.35 -28.86 -29.88
CA TYR A 4 1.76 -28.60 -28.47
C TYR A 4 0.72 -27.86 -27.63
N HIS A 5 -0.26 -27.17 -28.25
CA HIS A 5 -1.29 -26.41 -27.53
C HIS A 5 -2.41 -27.30 -26.94
N LEU A 6 -2.69 -28.42 -27.60
CA LEU A 6 -3.78 -29.34 -27.18
C LEU A 6 -3.37 -30.29 -26.03
N GLN A 7 -2.07 -30.46 -25.78
CA GLN A 7 -1.61 -31.32 -24.69
C GLN A 7 -1.56 -30.59 -23.34
N PHE A 8 -1.46 -29.26 -23.33
CA PHE A 8 -1.43 -28.47 -22.10
C PHE A 8 -2.81 -28.32 -21.45
N GLU A 9 -3.89 -28.25 -22.24
CA GLU A 9 -5.26 -28.17 -21.70
C GLU A 9 -5.71 -29.48 -21.04
N LYS A 10 -5.28 -30.64 -21.56
CA LYS A 10 -5.61 -31.96 -20.99
C LYS A 10 -4.91 -32.23 -19.66
N ILE A 11 -3.78 -31.61 -19.38
CA ILE A 11 -3.06 -31.73 -18.11
C ILE A 11 -3.71 -30.85 -17.06
N GLY A 12 -4.17 -29.65 -17.41
CA GLY A 12 -4.85 -28.72 -16.50
C GLY A 12 -6.17 -29.26 -15.95
N THR A 13 -6.96 -29.93 -16.78
CA THR A 13 -8.26 -30.49 -16.38
C THR A 13 -8.15 -31.78 -15.55
N LYS A 14 -7.04 -32.51 -15.67
CA LYS A 14 -6.78 -33.72 -14.87
C LYS A 14 -6.29 -33.41 -13.45
N ILE A 15 -5.63 -32.27 -13.27
CA ILE A 15 -5.18 -31.78 -11.95
C ILE A 15 -6.36 -31.26 -11.13
N GLN A 16 -7.37 -30.67 -11.76
CA GLN A 16 -8.53 -30.09 -11.07
C GLN A 16 -9.52 -31.12 -10.52
N LYS A 17 -9.52 -32.37 -11.04
CA LYS A 17 -10.40 -33.45 -10.55
C LYS A 17 -9.86 -34.23 -9.35
N ASN A 18 -8.59 -34.07 -8.99
CA ASN A 18 -7.97 -34.78 -7.84
C ASN A 18 -7.83 -33.91 -6.58
N LEU A 19 -8.42 -32.72 -6.54
CA LEU A 19 -8.34 -31.79 -5.39
C LEU A 19 -9.44 -32.03 -4.34
N HIS A 20 -9.91 -33.28 -4.21
CA HIS A 20 -10.61 -33.68 -2.99
C HIS A 20 -9.60 -34.29 -2.00
N MET A 21 -8.58 -33.50 -1.69
CA MET A 21 -7.59 -33.91 -0.69
C MET A 21 -8.14 -33.68 0.71
N SER A 22 -8.28 -34.82 1.39
CA SER A 22 -8.72 -35.02 2.76
C SER A 22 -8.16 -33.97 3.72
N LYS A 23 -9.02 -33.48 4.64
CA LYS A 23 -8.70 -32.61 5.80
C LYS A 23 -7.48 -33.04 6.63
N LYS A 24 -7.01 -34.28 6.47
CA LYS A 24 -5.83 -34.84 7.15
C LYS A 24 -4.48 -34.34 6.60
N MET A 25 -4.40 -33.82 5.35
CA MET A 25 -3.14 -33.29 4.82
C MET A 25 -2.87 -31.83 5.23
N CYS A 26 -3.90 -31.09 5.62
CA CYS A 26 -3.72 -29.73 6.14
C CYS A 26 -3.02 -29.71 7.52
N THR A 27 -3.17 -30.77 8.31
CA THR A 27 -2.49 -30.90 9.62
C THR A 27 -1.00 -31.22 9.50
N PHE A 28 -0.60 -31.93 8.46
CA PHE A 28 0.81 -32.28 8.22
C PHE A 28 1.63 -31.07 7.72
N ALA A 29 1.05 -30.23 6.86
CA ALA A 29 1.68 -29.00 6.39
C ALA A 29 1.92 -27.98 7.54
N ARG A 30 1.06 -28.00 8.56
CA ARG A 30 1.18 -27.14 9.77
C ARG A 30 2.37 -27.54 10.65
N PHE A 31 2.75 -28.80 10.65
CA PHE A 31 3.88 -29.32 11.46
C PHE A 31 5.24 -28.92 10.85
N PHE A 32 5.33 -28.73 9.53
CA PHE A 32 6.55 -28.35 8.81
C PHE A 32 6.70 -26.85 8.55
N GLY A 33 5.90 -25.99 9.18
CA GLY A 33 6.04 -24.52 9.02
C GLY A 33 5.69 -23.97 7.63
N PHE A 34 5.03 -24.79 6.81
CA PHE A 34 4.52 -24.34 5.51
C PHE A 34 3.21 -23.56 5.75
N SER A 35 3.31 -22.23 5.77
CA SER A 35 2.13 -21.36 5.87
C SER A 35 1.21 -21.63 4.67
N ASP A 36 -0.02 -22.05 4.94
CA ASP A 36 -1.05 -22.27 3.93
C ASP A 36 -1.23 -20.96 3.13
N PRO A 37 -1.15 -20.98 1.78
CA PRO A 37 -1.43 -19.80 0.96
C PRO A 37 -2.83 -19.21 1.19
N GLN A 38 -3.75 -19.98 1.76
CA GLN A 38 -5.11 -19.55 2.12
C GLN A 38 -5.15 -18.72 3.40
N ASP A 39 -4.21 -18.93 4.36
CA ASP A 39 -4.16 -18.14 5.60
C ASP A 39 -3.71 -16.68 5.36
N ARG A 40 -2.99 -16.40 4.28
CA ARG A 40 -2.65 -15.02 3.89
C ARG A 40 -3.86 -14.17 3.51
N LYS A 41 -4.96 -14.78 3.05
CA LYS A 41 -6.19 -14.05 2.66
C LYS A 41 -7.01 -13.57 3.86
N LYS A 42 -6.86 -14.13 5.04
CA LYS A 42 -7.69 -13.81 6.21
C LYS A 42 -7.17 -12.60 7.03
N TYR A 43 -5.90 -12.19 6.82
CA TYR A 43 -5.28 -11.05 7.52
C TYR A 43 -5.01 -9.84 6.63
N ASN A 44 -5.35 -9.92 5.34
CA ASN A 44 -5.14 -8.83 4.40
C ASN A 44 -6.32 -7.84 4.40
N LYS A 45 -6.42 -7.04 5.46
CA LYS A 45 -6.76 -5.65 5.26
C LYS A 45 -5.57 -5.10 4.47
N HIS A 46 -5.71 -5.00 3.15
CA HIS A 46 -4.64 -4.66 2.21
C HIS A 46 -4.11 -3.26 2.54
N ASN A 47 -3.16 -3.19 3.43
CA ASN A 47 -2.36 -1.98 3.60
C ASN A 47 -1.31 -2.01 2.50
N MET A 48 -1.54 -1.25 1.43
CA MET A 48 -0.60 -1.15 0.32
C MET A 48 0.73 -0.59 0.81
N THR A 49 1.79 -1.38 0.72
CA THR A 49 3.14 -0.98 1.04
C THR A 49 3.81 -0.30 -0.16
N LYS A 50 4.91 0.44 0.05
CA LYS A 50 5.73 1.02 -1.03
C LYS A 50 6.15 -0.05 -2.06
N ALA A 51 6.53 -1.25 -1.60
CA ALA A 51 6.97 -2.33 -2.48
C ALA A 51 5.81 -2.86 -3.35
N GLU A 52 4.61 -2.96 -2.80
CA GLU A 52 3.41 -3.36 -3.55
C GLU A 52 2.99 -2.29 -4.55
N LEU A 53 3.06 -1.01 -4.18
CA LEU A 53 2.81 0.10 -5.09
C LEU A 53 3.76 0.06 -6.30
N ILE A 54 5.06 -0.12 -6.07
CA ILE A 54 6.06 -0.25 -7.13
C ILE A 54 5.74 -1.46 -8.03
N ASN A 55 5.35 -2.59 -7.44
CA ASN A 55 5.01 -3.78 -8.19
C ASN A 55 3.75 -3.59 -9.06
N GLU A 56 2.70 -2.94 -8.53
CA GLU A 56 1.51 -2.61 -9.31
C GLU A 56 1.81 -1.67 -10.48
N ILE A 57 2.63 -0.64 -10.26
CA ILE A 57 3.05 0.27 -11.33
C ILE A 57 3.84 -0.49 -12.39
N ALA A 58 4.75 -1.38 -12.00
CA ALA A 58 5.54 -2.20 -12.93
C ALA A 58 4.63 -3.08 -13.82
N ILE A 59 3.62 -3.71 -13.23
CA ILE A 59 2.66 -4.54 -13.98
C ILE A 59 1.84 -3.68 -14.96
N LYS A 60 1.41 -2.49 -14.54
CA LYS A 60 0.59 -1.59 -15.38
C LYS A 60 1.36 -0.93 -16.50
N THR A 61 2.62 -0.60 -16.29
CA THR A 61 3.44 0.19 -17.23
C THR A 61 4.40 -0.66 -18.05
N GLY A 62 4.72 -1.87 -17.60
CA GLY A 62 5.69 -2.76 -18.23
C GLY A 62 7.16 -2.39 -17.97
N TYR A 63 7.43 -1.34 -17.17
CA TYR A 63 8.79 -0.96 -16.81
C TYR A 63 9.37 -1.83 -15.70
N ASP A 64 10.72 -1.88 -15.64
CA ASP A 64 11.43 -2.61 -14.59
C ASP A 64 11.16 -2.03 -13.20
N LYS A 65 10.98 -2.92 -12.21
CA LYS A 65 10.70 -2.56 -10.82
C LYS A 65 11.78 -1.67 -10.18
N ARG A 66 13.04 -1.88 -10.56
CA ARG A 66 14.17 -1.08 -10.06
C ARG A 66 14.05 0.37 -10.52
N THR A 67 13.78 0.57 -11.80
CA THR A 67 13.58 1.90 -12.38
C THR A 67 12.41 2.63 -11.75
N ILE A 68 11.27 1.94 -11.58
CA ILE A 68 10.10 2.52 -10.92
C ILE A 68 10.39 2.84 -9.46
N GLY A 69 11.13 1.98 -8.76
CA GLY A 69 11.58 2.22 -7.39
C GLY A 69 12.34 3.54 -7.27
N LEU A 70 13.31 3.77 -8.15
CA LEU A 70 14.09 5.02 -8.19
C LEU A 70 13.23 6.25 -8.47
N ILE A 71 12.28 6.14 -9.41
CA ILE A 71 11.36 7.24 -9.75
C ILE A 71 10.48 7.59 -8.54
N VAL A 72 9.89 6.59 -7.87
CA VAL A 72 9.02 6.79 -6.71
C VAL A 72 9.81 7.40 -5.54
N GLU A 73 11.03 6.92 -5.30
CA GLU A 73 11.90 7.49 -4.25
C GLU A 73 12.27 8.94 -4.55
N SER A 74 12.70 9.22 -5.77
CA SER A 74 13.03 10.57 -6.22
C SER A 74 11.82 11.52 -6.09
N ALA A 75 10.63 11.06 -6.46
CA ALA A 75 9.41 11.86 -6.31
C ALA A 75 9.12 12.19 -4.83
N ILE A 76 9.22 11.20 -3.94
CA ILE A 76 9.03 11.41 -2.49
C ILE A 76 10.06 12.38 -1.92
N ASP A 77 11.33 12.25 -2.32
CA ASP A 77 12.40 13.09 -1.81
C ASP A 77 12.29 14.53 -2.33
N ASN A 78 11.84 14.72 -3.56
CA ASN A 78 11.51 16.04 -4.09
C ASN A 78 10.38 16.72 -3.30
N VAL A 79 9.31 15.95 -2.96
CA VAL A 79 8.22 16.47 -2.12
C VAL A 79 8.73 16.88 -0.74
N LYS A 80 9.56 16.06 -0.10
CA LYS A 80 10.17 16.42 1.19
C LYS A 80 11.05 17.65 1.08
N GLY A 81 11.91 17.70 0.06
CA GLY A 81 12.82 18.82 -0.16
C GLY A 81 12.12 20.16 -0.36
N SER A 82 11.04 20.20 -1.14
CA SER A 82 10.24 21.41 -1.33
C SER A 82 9.56 21.87 -0.05
N LEU A 83 8.96 20.93 0.70
CA LEU A 83 8.32 21.26 1.98
C LEU A 83 9.31 21.77 3.03
N VAL A 84 10.52 21.24 3.08
CA VAL A 84 11.58 21.76 3.97
C VAL A 84 11.97 23.20 3.61
N LYS A 85 11.95 23.56 2.33
CA LYS A 85 12.16 24.94 1.85
C LYS A 85 10.96 25.86 2.08
N GLY A 86 9.81 25.32 2.50
CA GLY A 86 8.59 26.09 2.68
C GLY A 86 7.72 26.20 1.41
N GLU A 87 8.10 25.52 0.35
CA GLU A 87 7.41 25.58 -0.95
C GLU A 87 6.26 24.55 -1.00
N PRO A 88 5.00 24.97 -1.20
CA PRO A 88 3.89 24.04 -1.34
C PRO A 88 3.90 23.38 -2.73
N ILE A 89 3.49 22.12 -2.77
CA ILE A 89 3.35 21.36 -4.02
C ILE A 89 1.88 21.12 -4.32
N TYR A 90 1.45 21.46 -5.53
CA TYR A 90 0.09 21.27 -6.03
C TYR A 90 0.06 20.20 -7.10
N LEU A 91 -0.62 19.07 -6.83
CA LEU A 91 -0.86 18.00 -7.79
C LEU A 91 -2.31 18.05 -8.23
N ARG A 92 -2.54 18.54 -9.46
CA ARG A 92 -3.89 18.69 -10.01
C ARG A 92 -4.65 17.36 -10.01
N GLY A 93 -5.90 17.38 -9.56
CA GLY A 93 -6.75 16.18 -9.45
C GLY A 93 -6.49 15.33 -8.20
N PHE A 94 -5.28 15.38 -7.63
CA PHE A 94 -4.92 14.59 -6.45
C PHE A 94 -5.01 15.38 -5.14
N GLY A 95 -4.28 16.50 -5.06
CA GLY A 95 -4.25 17.33 -3.84
C GLY A 95 -3.03 18.19 -3.74
N SER A 96 -2.82 18.77 -2.57
CA SER A 96 -1.69 19.66 -2.30
C SER A 96 -0.97 19.23 -1.02
N PHE A 97 0.35 19.27 -1.06
CA PHE A 97 1.20 19.17 0.11
C PHE A 97 1.59 20.57 0.55
N ILE A 98 1.17 20.96 1.74
CA ILE A 98 1.37 22.30 2.30
C ILE A 98 1.95 22.20 3.71
N LEU A 99 2.55 23.28 4.20
CA LEU A 99 2.90 23.44 5.60
C LEU A 99 1.73 24.05 6.37
N LYS A 100 1.43 23.46 7.53
CA LYS A 100 0.42 23.98 8.45
C LYS A 100 1.08 24.31 9.78
N THR A 101 1.02 25.56 10.19
CA THR A 101 1.51 26.00 11.49
C THR A 101 0.59 25.54 12.60
N ARG A 102 1.13 24.90 13.60
CA ARG A 102 0.48 24.52 14.86
C ARG A 102 0.87 25.53 15.93
N LYS A 103 -0.11 26.20 16.51
CA LYS A 103 0.12 27.13 17.62
C LYS A 103 0.70 26.43 18.84
N ALA A 104 1.45 27.15 19.65
CA ALA A 104 1.95 26.66 20.92
C ALA A 104 0.78 26.19 21.81
N LYS A 105 0.98 25.09 22.51
CA LYS A 105 0.00 24.52 23.44
C LYS A 105 0.68 23.80 24.59
N VAL A 106 0.02 23.80 25.75
CA VAL A 106 0.42 22.97 26.88
C VAL A 106 -0.21 21.58 26.73
N ALA A 107 0.62 20.56 26.65
CA ALA A 107 0.19 19.16 26.58
C ALA A 107 0.41 18.47 27.93
N ARG A 108 -0.47 17.56 28.31
CA ARG A 108 -0.34 16.78 29.54
C ARG A 108 0.27 15.40 29.23
N ASN A 109 1.40 15.10 29.85
CA ASN A 109 1.96 13.75 29.81
C ASN A 109 1.25 12.89 30.88
N ILE A 110 0.36 11.99 30.42
CA ILE A 110 -0.46 11.16 31.30
C ILE A 110 0.41 10.19 32.12
N ARG A 111 1.48 9.67 31.54
CA ARG A 111 2.39 8.71 32.21
C ARG A 111 3.21 9.38 33.33
N ALA A 112 3.77 10.54 33.03
CA ALA A 112 4.61 11.28 33.97
C ALA A 112 3.80 12.25 34.87
N LYS A 113 2.48 12.36 34.68
CA LYS A 113 1.59 13.32 35.38
C LYS A 113 2.10 14.77 35.36
N SER A 114 2.91 15.13 34.34
CA SER A 114 3.52 16.45 34.16
C SER A 114 2.92 17.16 32.96
N THR A 115 3.05 18.48 32.93
CA THR A 115 2.75 19.32 31.77
C THR A 115 3.99 19.49 30.91
N VAL A 116 3.81 19.48 29.58
CA VAL A 116 4.88 19.73 28.60
C VAL A 116 4.43 20.85 27.70
N ASP A 117 5.24 21.91 27.63
CA ASP A 117 4.99 23.01 26.73
C ASP A 117 5.50 22.63 25.33
N VAL A 118 4.55 22.62 24.38
CA VAL A 118 4.84 22.37 22.95
C VAL A 118 4.89 23.72 22.26
N PRO A 119 6.05 24.17 21.77
CA PRO A 119 6.16 25.44 21.06
C PRO A 119 5.43 25.40 19.72
N GLU A 120 5.25 26.60 19.15
CA GLU A 120 4.74 26.72 17.78
C GLU A 120 5.68 26.04 16.79
N HIS A 121 5.11 25.23 15.89
CA HIS A 121 5.88 24.49 14.88
C HIS A 121 5.05 24.25 13.63
N SER A 122 5.73 24.13 12.49
CA SER A 122 5.12 23.80 11.21
C SER A 122 5.12 22.28 11.00
N ILE A 123 4.00 21.75 10.50
CA ILE A 123 3.86 20.34 10.15
C ILE A 123 3.50 20.18 8.67
N PRO A 124 4.00 19.15 8.00
CA PRO A 124 3.53 18.81 6.66
C PRO A 124 2.07 18.35 6.72
N TYR A 125 1.26 18.86 5.80
CA TYR A 125 -0.16 18.55 5.71
C TYR A 125 -0.55 18.27 4.25
N PHE A 126 -1.27 17.17 4.03
CA PHE A 126 -1.86 16.84 2.74
C PHE A 126 -3.33 17.28 2.70
N LYS A 127 -3.68 18.13 1.71
CA LYS A 127 -5.04 18.56 1.43
C LYS A 127 -5.51 17.90 0.13
N ALA A 128 -6.39 16.89 0.24
CA ALA A 128 -6.96 16.22 -0.92
C ALA A 128 -7.81 17.18 -1.78
N SER A 129 -7.78 17.02 -3.12
CA SER A 129 -8.64 17.73 -4.06
C SER A 129 -10.11 17.35 -3.87
N ASN A 130 -11.04 18.14 -4.35
CA ASN A 130 -12.47 17.81 -4.27
C ASN A 130 -12.79 16.59 -5.13
N GLU A 131 -12.22 16.49 -6.33
CA GLU A 131 -12.35 15.33 -7.21
C GLU A 131 -11.95 14.02 -6.50
N PHE A 132 -10.82 14.04 -5.82
CA PHE A 132 -10.35 12.86 -5.07
C PHE A 132 -11.27 12.51 -3.89
N LYS A 133 -11.77 13.51 -3.17
CA LYS A 133 -12.74 13.28 -2.08
C LYS A 133 -14.03 12.66 -2.58
N ASP A 134 -14.53 13.10 -3.72
CA ASP A 134 -15.77 12.59 -4.29
C ASP A 134 -15.61 11.14 -4.77
N MET A 135 -14.47 10.81 -5.41
CA MET A 135 -14.13 9.43 -5.75
C MET A 135 -14.12 8.50 -4.52
N VAL A 136 -13.56 8.95 -3.40
CA VAL A 136 -13.52 8.14 -2.15
C VAL A 136 -14.90 8.02 -1.53
N ARG A 137 -15.77 9.03 -1.61
CA ARG A 137 -17.14 8.98 -1.10
C ARG A 137 -17.99 7.96 -1.83
N THR A 138 -17.85 7.84 -3.15
CA THR A 138 -18.60 6.86 -3.96
C THR A 138 -18.24 5.40 -3.63
N VAL A 139 -17.02 5.13 -3.15
CA VAL A 139 -16.58 3.78 -2.75
C VAL A 139 -17.26 3.30 -1.45
N LYS A 140 -17.64 4.21 -0.53
CA LYS A 140 -18.32 3.85 0.73
C LYS A 140 -19.83 3.62 0.61
N GLY A 141 -20.40 3.86 -0.57
CA GLY A 141 -21.83 3.71 -0.85
C GLY A 141 -22.28 2.36 -1.45
N LYS A 142 -21.41 1.32 -1.41
CA LYS A 142 -21.75 -0.04 -1.83
C LYS A 142 -21.68 -1.00 -0.65
#